data_1807cfd89055749c9a344e3be7a13c89
#
_entry.id   1807cfd89055749c9a344e3be7a13c89
#
_cell.length_a   1.000
_cell.length_b   1.000
_cell.length_c   1.000
_cell.angle_alpha   90.00
_cell.angle_beta   90.00
_cell.angle_gamma   90.00
#
_symmetry.space_group_name_H-M   'P 1'
#
loop_
_entity.id
_entity.type
_entity.pdbx_description
1 polymer ?
#
loop_
_entity_poly.entity_id
_entity_poly.type
_entity_poly.pdbx_seq_one_letter_code
_entity_poly.pdbx_strand_id
1 'polypeptide(L)'
;VCIALLLGIFVISFILYSSRFFIRSILDPVSEITVTAKRIAAGSYGSRIQKFQDDEIGELADTINEMSDKISQAEKMQTEFISRISHELRTPLTAITGWGETLLGSETMDPEETRRGMAIILREARRLTDMVEELLVFTRMQDGRFHLNVEQGDIQSEFEDTVFMYGRRLSQDGVILEYIENDELIPEIPCDTARLRQVFLNILDNAAKHGGEGKRITAEIHRQADQVVISIRDFGPGIP
;
A
#
# COMPACT_ATOMS: atom_id res chain seq x y z
N VAL A 1 -60.42 41.75 28.89
CA VAL A 1 -60.70 40.69 27.89
C VAL A 1 -59.77 40.83 26.67
N CYS A 2 -59.66 42.02 26.01
CA CYS A 2 -58.84 42.23 24.81
C CYS A 2 -57.34 41.95 25.07
N ILE A 3 -56.77 42.39 26.19
CA ILE A 3 -55.32 42.13 26.53
C ILE A 3 -55.06 40.66 26.72
N ALA A 4 -55.95 39.91 27.37
CA ALA A 4 -55.80 38.48 27.54
C ALA A 4 -55.84 37.68 26.22
N LEU A 5 -56.71 38.10 25.29
CA LEU A 5 -56.80 37.53 23.94
C LEU A 5 -55.51 37.78 23.13
N LEU A 6 -55.02 39.03 23.17
CA LEU A 6 -53.75 39.37 22.48
C LEU A 6 -52.57 38.59 23.05
N LEU A 7 -52.49 38.43 24.37
CA LEU A 7 -51.45 37.64 25.03
C LEU A 7 -51.54 36.15 24.62
N GLY A 8 -52.75 35.61 24.56
CA GLY A 8 -52.99 34.24 24.11
C GLY A 8 -52.55 34.00 22.65
N ILE A 9 -52.88 34.90 21.74
CA ILE A 9 -52.46 34.83 20.33
C ILE A 9 -50.92 34.92 20.23
N PHE A 10 -50.31 35.83 21.00
CA PHE A 10 -48.82 35.95 21.02
C PHE A 10 -48.15 34.68 21.49
N VAL A 11 -48.62 34.09 22.58
CA VAL A 11 -48.06 32.83 23.13
C VAL A 11 -48.20 31.69 22.11
N ILE A 12 -49.36 31.51 21.50
CA ILE A 12 -49.56 30.47 20.49
C ILE A 12 -48.67 30.72 19.25
N SER A 13 -48.59 31.95 18.77
CA SER A 13 -47.71 32.30 17.65
C SER A 13 -46.24 32.03 17.97
N PHE A 14 -45.79 32.37 19.17
CA PHE A 14 -44.43 32.12 19.65
C PHE A 14 -44.12 30.61 19.73
N ILE A 15 -45.06 29.82 20.25
CA ILE A 15 -44.90 28.34 20.33
C ILE A 15 -44.78 27.74 18.92
N LEU A 16 -45.65 28.15 17.99
CA LEU A 16 -45.65 27.66 16.63
C LEU A 16 -44.36 28.06 15.89
N TYR A 17 -43.90 29.29 16.08
CA TYR A 17 -42.64 29.77 15.50
C TYR A 17 -41.45 29.01 16.06
N SER A 18 -41.37 28.88 17.38
CA SER A 18 -40.30 28.15 18.06
C SER A 18 -40.27 26.66 17.67
N SER A 19 -41.44 26.04 17.59
CA SER A 19 -41.53 24.63 17.14
C SER A 19 -41.05 24.45 15.69
N ARG A 20 -41.48 25.34 14.77
CA ARG A 20 -41.00 25.29 13.37
C ARG A 20 -39.51 25.55 13.25
N PHE A 21 -38.98 26.47 14.05
CA PHE A 21 -37.56 26.77 14.10
C PHE A 21 -36.77 25.53 14.55
N PHE A 22 -37.19 24.91 15.65
CA PHE A 22 -36.55 23.70 16.20
C PHE A 22 -36.56 22.52 15.20
N ILE A 23 -37.70 22.31 14.53
CA ILE A 23 -37.82 21.24 13.52
C ILE A 23 -36.82 21.49 12.37
N ARG A 24 -36.79 22.69 11.80
CA ARG A 24 -35.94 22.98 10.64
C ARG A 24 -34.47 23.12 10.95
N SER A 25 -34.12 23.59 12.16
CA SER A 25 -32.72 23.85 12.53
C SER A 25 -32.04 22.61 13.13
N ILE A 26 -32.82 21.67 13.69
CA ILE A 26 -32.22 20.52 14.40
C ILE A 26 -32.76 19.19 13.85
N LEU A 27 -34.09 18.98 13.85
CA LEU A 27 -34.66 17.67 13.54
C LEU A 27 -34.45 17.26 12.07
N ASP A 28 -34.71 18.16 11.14
CA ASP A 28 -34.57 17.88 9.70
C ASP A 28 -33.09 17.55 9.33
N PRO A 29 -32.08 18.37 9.71
CA PRO A 29 -30.67 18.07 9.47
C PRO A 29 -30.20 16.75 10.12
N VAL A 30 -30.58 16.51 11.37
CA VAL A 30 -30.19 15.25 12.07
C VAL A 30 -30.83 14.05 11.38
N SER A 31 -32.06 14.14 10.92
CA SER A 31 -32.72 13.07 10.16
C SER A 31 -32.03 12.82 8.83
N GLU A 32 -31.60 13.84 8.10
CA GLU A 32 -30.88 13.72 6.83
C GLU A 32 -29.48 13.09 7.05
N ILE A 33 -28.75 13.54 8.08
CA ILE A 33 -27.48 12.95 8.50
C ILE A 33 -27.67 11.47 8.78
N THR A 34 -28.70 11.10 9.55
CA THR A 34 -28.97 9.70 9.89
C THR A 34 -29.26 8.84 8.67
N VAL A 35 -30.06 9.34 7.73
CA VAL A 35 -30.39 8.62 6.48
C VAL A 35 -29.15 8.45 5.62
N THR A 36 -28.34 9.50 5.47
CA THR A 36 -27.13 9.47 4.66
C THR A 36 -26.06 8.56 5.29
N ALA A 37 -25.87 8.63 6.63
CA ALA A 37 -24.97 7.72 7.34
C ALA A 37 -25.37 6.26 7.15
N LYS A 38 -26.68 5.93 7.14
CA LYS A 38 -27.15 4.58 6.83
C LYS A 38 -26.85 4.15 5.38
N ARG A 39 -26.91 5.07 4.42
CA ARG A 39 -26.53 4.78 3.02
C ARG A 39 -25.02 4.53 2.90
N ILE A 40 -24.21 5.34 3.58
CA ILE A 40 -22.76 5.14 3.65
C ILE A 40 -22.43 3.76 4.25
N ALA A 41 -23.08 3.41 5.38
CA ALA A 41 -22.93 2.11 6.00
C ALA A 41 -23.36 0.93 5.12
N ALA A 42 -24.27 1.16 4.16
CA ALA A 42 -24.70 0.19 3.16
C ALA A 42 -23.81 0.17 1.88
N GLY A 43 -22.65 0.87 1.89
CA GLY A 43 -21.70 0.90 0.77
C GLY A 43 -21.93 2.02 -0.25
N SER A 44 -22.82 2.98 0.00
CA SER A 44 -23.09 4.10 -0.91
C SER A 44 -22.26 5.34 -0.53
N TYR A 45 -20.96 5.30 -0.75
CA TYR A 45 -20.03 6.37 -0.34
C TYR A 45 -20.08 7.64 -1.20
N GLY A 46 -20.81 7.65 -2.30
CA GLY A 46 -21.03 8.85 -3.12
C GLY A 46 -22.09 9.81 -2.57
N SER A 47 -22.81 9.40 -1.52
CA SER A 47 -23.84 10.24 -0.88
C SER A 47 -23.18 11.26 0.03
N ARG A 48 -23.45 12.56 -0.19
CA ARG A 48 -22.95 13.65 0.66
C ARG A 48 -24.07 14.29 1.42
N ILE A 49 -23.79 14.65 2.67
CA ILE A 49 -24.65 15.45 3.51
C ILE A 49 -24.41 16.92 3.15
N GLN A 50 -25.47 17.63 2.85
CA GLN A 50 -25.38 19.06 2.58
C GLN A 50 -25.21 19.82 3.92
N LYS A 51 -24.24 20.71 3.99
CA LYS A 51 -24.06 21.57 5.15
C LYS A 51 -25.11 22.66 5.13
N PHE A 52 -25.97 22.69 6.14
CA PHE A 52 -27.08 23.66 6.21
C PHE A 52 -26.72 24.91 7.01
N GLN A 53 -25.84 24.77 8.02
CA GLN A 53 -25.46 25.86 8.93
C GLN A 53 -24.01 25.68 9.37
N ASP A 54 -23.37 26.79 9.81
CA ASP A 54 -22.02 26.75 10.44
C ASP A 54 -22.19 26.64 11.96
N ASP A 55 -22.65 25.48 12.40
CA ASP A 55 -22.86 25.11 13.80
C ASP A 55 -22.34 23.65 14.02
N GLU A 56 -22.60 23.10 15.22
CA GLU A 56 -22.18 21.74 15.59
C GLU A 56 -22.81 20.66 14.68
N ILE A 57 -23.97 20.93 14.12
CA ILE A 57 -24.64 20.02 13.17
C ILE A 57 -23.93 20.07 11.80
N GLY A 58 -23.49 21.26 11.40
CA GLY A 58 -22.68 21.45 10.19
C GLY A 58 -21.32 20.77 10.30
N GLU A 59 -20.65 20.88 11.46
CA GLU A 59 -19.38 20.19 11.74
C GLU A 59 -19.55 18.65 11.72
N LEU A 60 -20.66 18.14 12.27
CA LEU A 60 -21.00 16.72 12.20
C LEU A 60 -21.20 16.25 10.75
N ALA A 61 -21.87 17.04 9.92
CA ALA A 61 -22.06 16.73 8.50
C ALA A 61 -20.72 16.66 7.75
N ASP A 62 -19.83 17.64 7.97
CA ASP A 62 -18.50 17.67 7.38
C ASP A 62 -17.66 16.46 7.83
N THR A 63 -17.68 16.10 9.11
CA THR A 63 -16.98 14.95 9.67
C THR A 63 -17.42 13.63 9.04
N ILE A 64 -18.73 13.45 8.85
CA ILE A 64 -19.29 12.25 8.20
C ILE A 64 -18.92 12.20 6.71
N ASN A 65 -18.94 13.35 6.03
CA ASN A 65 -18.50 13.44 4.64
C ASN A 65 -17.02 13.06 4.48
N GLU A 66 -16.14 13.56 5.37
CA GLU A 66 -14.73 13.21 5.38
C GLU A 66 -14.52 11.71 5.65
N MET A 67 -15.25 11.15 6.60
CA MET A 67 -15.23 9.71 6.88
C MET A 67 -15.64 8.89 5.65
N SER A 68 -16.72 9.33 4.97
CA SER A 68 -17.20 8.68 3.74
C SER A 68 -16.16 8.71 2.61
N ASP A 69 -15.46 9.83 2.43
CA ASP A 69 -14.40 9.98 1.43
C ASP A 69 -13.23 9.04 1.76
N LYS A 70 -12.80 8.96 3.03
CA LYS A 70 -11.73 8.04 3.48
C LYS A 70 -12.08 6.57 3.25
N ILE A 71 -13.32 6.17 3.57
CA ILE A 71 -13.80 4.80 3.34
C ILE A 71 -13.83 4.49 1.83
N SER A 72 -14.36 5.41 1.02
CA SER A 72 -14.40 5.25 -0.44
C SER A 72 -13.02 5.09 -1.06
N GLN A 73 -12.04 5.87 -0.60
CA GLN A 73 -10.64 5.76 -1.05
C GLN A 73 -10.04 4.41 -0.63
N ALA A 74 -10.26 3.97 0.61
CA ALA A 74 -9.77 2.69 1.10
C ALA A 74 -10.34 1.51 0.30
N GLU A 75 -11.65 1.53 -0.01
CA GLU A 75 -12.32 0.50 -0.80
C GLU A 75 -11.80 0.47 -2.26
N LYS A 76 -11.61 1.64 -2.88
CA LYS A 76 -11.00 1.72 -4.21
C LYS A 76 -9.59 1.13 -4.23
N MET A 77 -8.75 1.54 -3.29
CA MET A 77 -7.39 1.00 -3.17
C MET A 77 -7.40 -0.52 -2.96
N GLN A 78 -8.31 -1.04 -2.14
CA GLN A 78 -8.46 -2.48 -1.92
C GLN A 78 -8.88 -3.21 -3.20
N THR A 79 -9.85 -2.66 -3.95
CA THR A 79 -10.33 -3.25 -5.19
C THR A 79 -9.25 -3.25 -6.28
N GLU A 80 -8.53 -2.13 -6.43
CA GLU A 80 -7.40 -2.02 -7.35
C GLU A 80 -6.27 -2.98 -6.99
N PHE A 81 -5.98 -3.12 -5.69
CA PHE A 81 -4.98 -4.05 -5.18
C PHE A 81 -5.32 -5.51 -5.55
N ILE A 82 -6.56 -5.94 -5.26
CA ILE A 82 -7.03 -7.30 -5.59
C ILE A 82 -6.98 -7.53 -7.11
N SER A 83 -7.38 -6.53 -7.91
CA SER A 83 -7.33 -6.62 -9.37
C SER A 83 -5.90 -6.77 -9.89
N ARG A 84 -4.95 -5.98 -9.37
CA ARG A 84 -3.53 -6.07 -9.73
C ARG A 84 -2.95 -7.43 -9.38
N ILE A 85 -3.17 -7.92 -8.16
CA ILE A 85 -2.72 -9.25 -7.73
C ILE A 85 -3.28 -10.33 -8.65
N SER A 86 -4.57 -10.27 -8.98
CA SER A 86 -5.20 -11.25 -9.86
C SER A 86 -4.55 -11.28 -11.26
N HIS A 87 -4.17 -10.13 -11.79
CA HIS A 87 -3.44 -10.03 -13.05
C HIS A 87 -2.01 -10.56 -12.94
N GLU A 88 -1.30 -10.19 -11.88
CA GLU A 88 0.09 -10.61 -11.63
C GLU A 88 0.22 -12.13 -11.39
N LEU A 89 -0.78 -12.75 -10.74
CA LEU A 89 -0.85 -14.19 -10.54
C LEU A 89 -1.22 -14.95 -11.82
N ARG A 90 -2.08 -14.37 -12.66
CA ARG A 90 -2.56 -15.04 -13.88
C ARG A 90 -1.44 -15.29 -14.88
N THR A 91 -0.53 -14.35 -15.07
CA THR A 91 0.55 -14.42 -16.04
C THR A 91 1.48 -15.62 -15.81
N PRO A 92 2.11 -15.79 -14.64
CA PRO A 92 2.94 -16.95 -14.36
C PRO A 92 2.16 -18.26 -14.38
N LEU A 93 0.91 -18.26 -13.90
CA LEU A 93 0.06 -19.44 -13.93
C LEU A 93 -0.25 -19.90 -15.36
N THR A 94 -0.52 -18.96 -16.28
CA THR A 94 -0.72 -19.27 -17.70
C THR A 94 0.53 -19.86 -18.33
N ALA A 95 1.72 -19.35 -17.99
CA ALA A 95 2.98 -19.88 -18.48
C ALA A 95 3.24 -21.30 -17.95
N ILE A 96 3.00 -21.56 -16.65
CA ILE A 96 3.13 -22.88 -16.03
C ILE A 96 2.18 -23.88 -16.71
N THR A 97 0.90 -23.51 -16.85
CA THR A 97 -0.11 -24.38 -17.45
C THR A 97 0.22 -24.67 -18.92
N GLY A 98 0.55 -23.63 -19.71
CA GLY A 98 0.84 -23.79 -21.12
C GLY A 98 2.07 -24.67 -21.38
N TRP A 99 3.16 -24.48 -20.62
CA TRP A 99 4.32 -25.38 -20.71
C TRP A 99 4.03 -26.76 -20.18
N GLY A 100 3.23 -26.89 -19.11
CA GLY A 100 2.79 -28.18 -18.60
C GLY A 100 1.99 -28.99 -19.62
N GLU A 101 1.02 -28.36 -20.27
CA GLU A 101 0.21 -28.96 -21.35
C GLU A 101 1.09 -29.34 -22.54
N THR A 102 2.02 -28.49 -22.96
CA THR A 102 2.95 -28.77 -24.06
C THR A 102 3.85 -29.97 -23.75
N LEU A 103 4.40 -30.05 -22.53
CA LEU A 103 5.23 -31.16 -22.10
C LEU A 103 4.46 -32.49 -21.99
N LEU A 104 3.19 -32.44 -21.61
CA LEU A 104 2.32 -33.64 -21.50
C LEU A 104 1.79 -34.10 -22.85
N GLY A 105 1.54 -33.16 -23.80
CA GLY A 105 0.95 -33.45 -25.08
C GLY A 105 1.95 -33.88 -26.17
N SER A 106 3.24 -33.79 -25.94
CA SER A 106 4.26 -34.07 -26.95
C SER A 106 4.96 -35.42 -26.70
N GLU A 107 4.69 -36.42 -27.50
CA GLU A 107 5.34 -37.73 -27.43
C GLU A 107 6.80 -37.72 -27.94
N THR A 108 7.23 -36.69 -28.67
CA THR A 108 8.56 -36.61 -29.34
C THR A 108 9.23 -35.25 -29.17
N MET A 109 9.19 -34.69 -27.95
CA MET A 109 9.84 -33.39 -27.69
C MET A 109 11.36 -33.55 -27.56
N ASP A 110 12.10 -32.61 -28.14
CA ASP A 110 13.56 -32.53 -27.98
C ASP A 110 13.93 -32.40 -26.48
N PRO A 111 14.94 -33.15 -25.99
CA PRO A 111 15.40 -33.03 -24.58
C PRO A 111 15.76 -31.62 -24.15
N GLU A 112 16.29 -30.78 -25.04
CA GLU A 112 16.60 -29.37 -24.76
C GLU A 112 15.33 -28.53 -24.58
N GLU A 113 14.31 -28.78 -25.41
CA GLU A 113 13.02 -28.08 -25.30
C GLU A 113 12.27 -28.50 -24.01
N THR A 114 12.32 -29.80 -23.67
CA THR A 114 11.80 -30.32 -22.39
C THR A 114 12.47 -29.64 -21.20
N ARG A 115 13.82 -29.55 -21.21
CA ARG A 115 14.58 -28.88 -20.15
C ARG A 115 14.24 -27.41 -20.03
N ARG A 116 14.08 -26.71 -21.17
CA ARG A 116 13.69 -25.30 -21.22
C ARG A 116 12.30 -25.08 -20.65
N GLY A 117 11.31 -25.92 -21.01
CA GLY A 117 9.94 -25.86 -20.49
C GLY A 117 9.90 -26.06 -18.97
N MET A 118 10.61 -27.09 -18.46
CA MET A 118 10.72 -27.32 -17.02
C MET A 118 11.39 -26.16 -16.29
N ALA A 119 12.43 -25.55 -16.87
CA ALA A 119 13.12 -24.41 -16.27
C ALA A 119 12.19 -23.17 -16.17
N ILE A 120 11.33 -22.97 -17.18
CA ILE A 120 10.32 -21.91 -17.17
C ILE A 120 9.28 -22.18 -16.08
N ILE A 121 8.74 -23.40 -16.00
CA ILE A 121 7.77 -23.77 -14.96
C ILE A 121 8.35 -23.51 -13.54
N LEU A 122 9.59 -23.97 -13.29
CA LEU A 122 10.24 -23.78 -12.00
C LEU A 122 10.48 -22.31 -11.66
N ARG A 123 10.85 -21.50 -12.65
CA ARG A 123 11.05 -20.05 -12.46
C ARG A 123 9.76 -19.35 -12.11
N GLU A 124 8.67 -19.63 -12.86
CA GLU A 124 7.38 -19.00 -12.62
C GLU A 124 6.74 -19.49 -11.31
N ALA A 125 6.94 -20.75 -10.93
CA ALA A 125 6.51 -21.27 -9.63
C ALA A 125 7.21 -20.56 -8.46
N ARG A 126 8.53 -20.33 -8.55
CA ARG A 126 9.27 -19.54 -7.54
C ARG A 126 8.74 -18.11 -7.46
N ARG A 127 8.52 -17.47 -8.62
CA ARG A 127 7.95 -16.12 -8.68
C ARG A 127 6.59 -16.04 -7.97
N LEU A 128 5.73 -17.06 -8.14
CA LEU A 128 4.45 -17.15 -7.43
C LEU A 128 4.63 -17.28 -5.92
N THR A 129 5.60 -18.08 -5.49
CA THR A 129 5.92 -18.23 -4.06
C THR A 129 6.34 -16.88 -3.44
N ASP A 130 7.25 -16.18 -4.08
CA ASP A 130 7.74 -14.88 -3.63
C ASP A 130 6.58 -13.87 -3.53
N MET A 131 5.70 -13.84 -4.52
CA MET A 131 4.51 -12.96 -4.55
C MET A 131 3.52 -13.28 -3.43
N VAL A 132 3.31 -14.56 -3.10
CA VAL A 132 2.45 -14.97 -1.97
C VAL A 132 3.07 -14.54 -0.64
N GLU A 133 4.39 -14.66 -0.48
CA GLU A 133 5.09 -14.21 0.72
C GLU A 133 4.97 -12.68 0.90
N GLU A 134 5.15 -11.91 -0.15
CA GLU A 134 4.94 -10.45 -0.14
C GLU A 134 3.51 -10.08 0.26
N LEU A 135 2.52 -10.78 -0.29
CA LEU A 135 1.11 -10.59 0.04
C LEU A 135 0.82 -10.88 1.52
N LEU A 136 1.40 -11.94 2.08
CA LEU A 136 1.26 -12.28 3.50
C LEU A 136 1.90 -11.22 4.41
N VAL A 137 3.03 -10.65 4.02
CA VAL A 137 3.65 -9.53 4.74
C VAL A 137 2.73 -8.31 4.71
N PHE A 138 2.21 -7.97 3.54
CA PHE A 138 1.29 -6.84 3.37
C PHE A 138 0.02 -6.98 4.23
N THR A 139 -0.62 -8.16 4.24
CA THR A 139 -1.82 -8.40 5.05
C THR A 139 -1.55 -8.30 6.55
N ARG A 140 -0.39 -8.80 7.03
CA ARG A 140 0.02 -8.66 8.43
C ARG A 140 0.26 -7.21 8.83
N MET A 141 0.78 -6.38 7.92
CA MET A 141 0.95 -4.95 8.16
C MET A 141 -0.39 -4.23 8.30
N GLN A 142 -1.37 -4.56 7.45
CA GLN A 142 -2.71 -3.97 7.52
C GLN A 142 -3.45 -4.33 8.82
N ASP A 143 -3.31 -5.55 9.28
CA ASP A 143 -3.95 -6.04 10.51
C ASP A 143 -3.30 -5.49 11.80
N GLY A 144 -2.25 -4.68 11.71
CA GLY A 144 -1.48 -4.22 12.88
C GLY A 144 -0.76 -5.35 13.63
N ARG A 145 -0.67 -6.54 13.03
CA ARG A 145 0.01 -7.71 13.59
C ARG A 145 1.47 -7.82 13.16
N PHE A 146 1.95 -6.80 12.44
CA PHE A 146 3.33 -6.74 12.02
C PHE A 146 4.19 -6.29 13.20
N HIS A 147 4.97 -7.21 13.75
CA HIS A 147 5.93 -6.93 14.81
C HIS A 147 7.33 -7.02 14.23
N LEU A 148 8.13 -5.98 14.50
CA LEU A 148 9.56 -6.01 14.22
C LEU A 148 10.27 -6.70 15.39
N ASN A 149 11.19 -7.60 15.06
CA ASN A 149 12.13 -8.16 16.03
C ASN A 149 13.34 -7.23 16.13
N VAL A 150 13.20 -6.17 16.92
CA VAL A 150 14.24 -5.14 17.05
C VAL A 150 15.29 -5.59 18.06
N GLU A 151 16.53 -5.80 17.58
CA GLU A 151 17.71 -6.13 18.37
C GLU A 151 18.85 -5.19 18.00
N GLN A 152 19.92 -5.15 18.80
CA GLN A 152 21.14 -4.45 18.42
C GLN A 152 21.77 -5.20 17.23
N GLY A 153 21.90 -4.50 16.10
CA GLY A 153 22.38 -5.09 14.87
C GLY A 153 23.41 -4.22 14.17
N ASP A 154 24.42 -4.88 13.61
CA ASP A 154 25.42 -4.28 12.73
C ASP A 154 24.83 -4.14 11.32
N ILE A 155 24.23 -2.96 11.07
CA ILE A 155 23.60 -2.66 9.78
C ILE A 155 24.63 -2.55 8.64
N GLN A 156 25.86 -2.16 8.95
CA GLN A 156 26.93 -2.04 7.96
C GLN A 156 27.29 -3.43 7.44
N SER A 157 27.63 -4.35 8.34
CA SER A 157 27.95 -5.74 7.97
C SER A 157 26.81 -6.42 7.21
N GLU A 158 25.55 -6.20 7.64
CA GLU A 158 24.36 -6.74 6.98
C GLU A 158 24.18 -6.21 5.55
N PHE A 159 24.45 -4.92 5.34
CA PHE A 159 24.36 -4.28 4.03
C PHE A 159 25.50 -4.76 3.12
N GLU A 160 26.73 -4.80 3.60
CA GLU A 160 27.90 -5.28 2.87
C GLU A 160 27.73 -6.72 2.40
N ASP A 161 27.31 -7.63 3.29
CA ASP A 161 27.03 -9.02 2.96
C ASP A 161 25.94 -9.13 1.87
N THR A 162 24.89 -8.34 2.00
CA THR A 162 23.79 -8.32 1.01
C THR A 162 24.29 -7.85 -0.34
N VAL A 163 25.05 -6.76 -0.40
CA VAL A 163 25.63 -6.21 -1.63
C VAL A 163 26.57 -7.21 -2.27
N PHE A 164 27.45 -7.85 -1.50
CA PHE A 164 28.40 -8.83 -1.99
C PHE A 164 27.71 -10.07 -2.58
N MET A 165 26.75 -10.64 -1.86
CA MET A 165 25.99 -11.81 -2.34
C MET A 165 25.18 -11.49 -3.61
N TYR A 166 24.50 -10.33 -3.61
CA TYR A 166 23.69 -9.92 -4.75
C TYR A 166 24.54 -9.54 -5.96
N GLY A 167 25.70 -8.90 -5.75
CA GLY A 167 26.64 -8.54 -6.81
C GLY A 167 27.15 -9.74 -7.59
N ARG A 168 27.40 -10.86 -6.92
CA ARG A 168 27.77 -12.13 -7.59
C ARG A 168 26.68 -12.64 -8.53
N ARG A 169 25.41 -12.47 -8.17
CA ARG A 169 24.27 -12.81 -9.03
C ARG A 169 24.18 -11.89 -10.22
N LEU A 170 24.25 -10.57 -9.99
CA LEU A 170 24.17 -9.55 -11.02
C LEU A 170 25.29 -9.64 -12.06
N SER A 171 26.49 -10.01 -11.66
CA SER A 171 27.62 -10.19 -12.58
C SER A 171 27.38 -11.29 -13.62
N GLN A 172 26.55 -12.31 -13.31
CA GLN A 172 26.12 -13.32 -14.28
C GLN A 172 25.20 -12.76 -15.36
N ASP A 173 24.45 -11.70 -15.01
CA ASP A 173 23.53 -10.99 -15.90
C ASP A 173 24.22 -9.79 -16.60
N GLY A 174 25.53 -9.62 -16.36
CA GLY A 174 26.33 -8.55 -16.96
C GLY A 174 26.11 -7.17 -16.36
N VAL A 175 25.57 -7.11 -15.13
CA VAL A 175 25.39 -5.85 -14.38
C VAL A 175 26.50 -5.73 -13.34
N ILE A 176 27.13 -4.56 -13.27
CA ILE A 176 28.19 -4.24 -12.32
C ILE A 176 27.57 -3.59 -11.09
N LEU A 177 27.67 -4.23 -9.93
CA LEU A 177 27.36 -3.64 -8.64
C LEU A 177 28.65 -3.22 -7.94
N GLU A 178 28.81 -1.93 -7.74
CA GLU A 178 30.00 -1.32 -7.11
C GLU A 178 29.61 -0.87 -5.70
N TYR A 179 30.32 -1.40 -4.70
CA TYR A 179 30.21 -0.94 -3.32
C TYR A 179 31.23 0.18 -3.08
N ILE A 180 30.74 1.32 -2.59
CA ILE A 180 31.60 2.44 -2.22
C ILE A 180 31.90 2.31 -0.74
N GLU A 181 33.12 1.87 -0.44
CA GLU A 181 33.59 1.72 0.94
C GLU A 181 33.70 3.08 1.63
N ASN A 182 33.31 3.12 2.89
CA ASN A 182 33.50 4.27 3.78
C ASN A 182 34.30 3.81 5.02
N ASP A 183 35.34 4.55 5.36
CA ASP A 183 36.20 4.27 6.50
C ASP A 183 35.55 4.61 7.87
N GLU A 184 34.32 5.12 7.88
CA GLU A 184 33.61 5.44 9.11
C GLU A 184 33.01 4.19 9.77
N LEU A 185 33.34 4.00 11.06
CA LEU A 185 32.69 2.97 11.87
C LEU A 185 31.24 3.38 12.19
N ILE A 186 30.31 2.60 11.68
CA ILE A 186 28.88 2.75 12.00
C ILE A 186 28.60 1.89 13.25
N PRO A 187 28.10 2.49 14.35
CA PRO A 187 27.77 1.73 15.54
C PRO A 187 26.57 0.81 15.31
N GLU A 188 26.47 -0.26 16.09
CA GLU A 188 25.25 -1.07 16.14
C GLU A 188 24.06 -0.21 16.49
N ILE A 189 22.95 -0.43 15.81
CA ILE A 189 21.68 0.30 16.00
C ILE A 189 20.54 -0.68 16.30
N PRO A 190 19.51 -0.26 17.05
CA PRO A 190 18.31 -1.06 17.24
C PRO A 190 17.58 -1.25 15.91
N CYS A 191 17.59 -2.47 15.37
CA CYS A 191 16.95 -2.78 14.08
C CYS A 191 16.54 -4.25 13.98
N ASP A 192 15.67 -4.55 13.01
CA ASP A 192 15.37 -5.92 12.57
C ASP A 192 16.23 -6.19 11.33
N THR A 193 17.39 -6.82 11.51
CA THR A 193 18.37 -7.07 10.45
C THR A 193 17.81 -7.91 9.32
N ALA A 194 16.98 -8.91 9.64
CA ALA A 194 16.34 -9.75 8.62
C ALA A 194 15.40 -8.95 7.72
N ARG A 195 14.65 -8.00 8.29
CA ARG A 195 13.76 -7.12 7.51
C ARG A 195 14.54 -6.07 6.73
N LEU A 196 15.62 -5.53 7.29
CA LEU A 196 16.50 -4.62 6.56
C LEU A 196 17.16 -5.32 5.36
N ARG A 197 17.64 -6.55 5.52
CA ARG A 197 18.14 -7.35 4.41
C ARG A 197 17.08 -7.47 3.29
N GLN A 198 15.83 -7.74 3.63
CA GLN A 198 14.75 -7.81 2.65
C GLN A 198 14.54 -6.48 1.93
N VAL A 199 14.62 -5.35 2.65
CA VAL A 199 14.55 -3.99 2.05
C VAL A 199 15.71 -3.78 1.08
N PHE A 200 16.94 -4.13 1.47
CA PHE A 200 18.12 -3.97 0.62
C PHE A 200 18.00 -4.79 -0.66
N LEU A 201 17.59 -6.05 -0.55
CA LEU A 201 17.38 -6.92 -1.69
C LEU A 201 16.29 -6.37 -2.63
N ASN A 202 15.19 -5.87 -2.11
CA ASN A 202 14.12 -5.30 -2.91
C ASN A 202 14.57 -4.05 -3.68
N ILE A 203 15.36 -3.18 -3.05
CA ILE A 203 15.88 -1.97 -3.71
C ILE A 203 16.92 -2.35 -4.77
N LEU A 204 17.82 -3.29 -4.47
CA LEU A 204 18.82 -3.79 -5.42
C LEU A 204 18.18 -4.49 -6.62
N ASP A 205 17.13 -5.29 -6.39
CA ASP A 205 16.38 -5.97 -7.45
C ASP A 205 15.64 -4.96 -8.36
N ASN A 206 15.06 -3.91 -7.75
CA ASN A 206 14.48 -2.80 -8.51
C ASN A 206 15.51 -2.06 -9.35
N ALA A 207 16.66 -1.71 -8.75
CA ALA A 207 17.76 -1.06 -9.45
C ALA A 207 18.28 -1.93 -10.61
N ALA A 208 18.36 -3.26 -10.43
CA ALA A 208 18.78 -4.19 -11.47
C ALA A 208 17.76 -4.31 -12.62
N LYS A 209 16.46 -4.36 -12.29
CA LYS A 209 15.38 -4.49 -13.29
C LYS A 209 15.17 -3.22 -14.10
N HIS A 210 15.27 -2.07 -13.46
CA HIS A 210 14.92 -0.77 -14.04
C HIS A 210 16.15 0.08 -14.38
N GLY A 211 17.34 -0.26 -13.85
CA GLY A 211 18.61 0.38 -14.14
C GLY A 211 19.07 0.29 -15.59
N GLY A 212 18.35 -0.49 -16.39
CA GLY A 212 18.33 -0.50 -17.85
C GLY A 212 19.70 -0.61 -18.52
N GLU A 213 19.91 0.23 -19.50
CA GLU A 213 21.08 0.22 -20.38
C GLU A 213 22.41 0.55 -19.70
N GLY A 214 22.37 1.17 -18.50
CA GLY A 214 23.56 1.57 -17.76
C GLY A 214 24.37 0.41 -17.17
N LYS A 215 23.76 -0.76 -16.96
CA LYS A 215 24.38 -1.99 -16.41
C LYS A 215 25.30 -1.76 -15.21
N ARG A 216 25.06 -0.68 -14.48
CA ARG A 216 25.86 -0.29 -13.31
C ARG A 216 24.93 0.15 -12.19
N ILE A 217 25.23 -0.32 -11.00
CA ILE A 217 24.57 0.08 -9.74
C ILE A 217 25.67 0.46 -8.78
N THR A 218 25.52 1.56 -8.06
CA THR A 218 26.40 1.91 -6.94
C THR A 218 25.64 1.78 -5.63
N ALA A 219 26.27 1.21 -4.62
CA ALA A 219 25.74 1.03 -3.28
C ALA A 219 26.71 1.64 -2.27
N GLU A 220 26.19 2.43 -1.33
CA GLU A 220 26.98 3.15 -0.34
C GLU A 220 26.24 3.15 0.99
N ILE A 221 26.98 3.08 2.09
CA ILE A 221 26.47 3.28 3.43
C ILE A 221 27.40 4.25 4.17
N HIS A 222 26.84 5.27 4.81
CA HIS A 222 27.61 6.23 5.60
C HIS A 222 26.80 6.78 6.76
N ARG A 223 27.51 7.32 7.75
CA ARG A 223 26.90 8.02 8.86
C ARG A 223 26.75 9.50 8.54
N GLN A 224 25.57 10.05 8.79
CA GLN A 224 25.31 11.47 8.65
C GLN A 224 24.66 12.00 9.94
N ALA A 225 25.44 12.66 10.78
CA ALA A 225 25.01 13.11 12.12
C ALA A 225 24.49 11.93 12.97
N ASP A 226 23.21 11.93 13.30
CA ASP A 226 22.53 10.88 14.10
C ASP A 226 21.81 9.83 13.25
N GLN A 227 22.08 9.78 11.96
CA GLN A 227 21.43 8.87 11.02
C GLN A 227 22.46 8.03 10.28
N VAL A 228 22.04 6.82 9.91
CA VAL A 228 22.74 5.98 8.92
C VAL A 228 22.02 6.15 7.59
N VAL A 229 22.76 6.57 6.58
CA VAL A 229 22.25 6.77 5.23
C VAL A 229 22.76 5.66 4.33
N ILE A 230 21.83 4.97 3.67
CA ILE A 230 22.13 3.94 2.68
C ILE A 230 21.65 4.46 1.33
N SER A 231 22.55 4.49 0.37
CA SER A 231 22.29 4.96 -0.97
C SER A 231 22.50 3.84 -1.99
N ILE A 232 21.48 3.54 -2.77
CA ILE A 232 21.56 2.61 -3.90
C ILE A 232 21.14 3.41 -5.14
N ARG A 233 22.05 3.53 -6.10
CA ARG A 233 21.84 4.31 -7.31
C ARG A 233 22.01 3.45 -8.55
N ASP A 234 21.00 3.42 -9.39
CA ASP A 234 21.07 2.91 -10.75
C ASP A 234 21.35 4.04 -11.76
N PHE A 235 21.69 3.67 -12.98
CA PHE A 235 21.98 4.59 -14.08
C PHE A 235 20.98 4.37 -15.24
N GLY A 236 19.75 4.05 -14.90
CA GLY A 236 18.65 3.88 -15.84
C GLY A 236 18.02 5.21 -16.29
N PRO A 237 16.90 5.13 -17.04
CA PRO A 237 16.21 6.30 -17.58
C PRO A 237 15.51 7.16 -16.51
N GLY A 238 15.49 6.73 -15.26
CA GLY A 238 14.77 7.40 -14.17
C GLY A 238 13.28 7.07 -14.16
N ILE A 239 12.59 7.62 -13.17
CA ILE A 239 11.13 7.49 -13.02
C ILE A 239 10.48 8.69 -13.70
N PRO A 240 9.53 8.50 -14.66
CA PRO A 240 8.85 9.57 -15.36
C PRO A 240 7.91 10.39 -14.45
#